data_bfd6860f17449d14638dc9b1b8183e4a
#
_entry.id   bfd6860f17449d14638dc9b1b8183e4a
#
_cell.length_a   1.000
_cell.length_b   1.000
_cell.length_c   1.000
_cell.angle_alpha   90.00
_cell.angle_beta   90.00
_cell.angle_gamma   90.00
#
_symmetry.space_group_name_H-M   'P 1'
#
loop_
_entity.id
_entity.type
_entity.pdbx_description
1 polymer ?
#
loop_
_entity_poly.entity_id
_entity_poly.type
_entity_poly.pdbx_seq_one_letter_code
_entity_poly.pdbx_strand_id
1 'polypeptide(L)'
;MANLLDSVKEYLHPGFIAEAAEFLGEGDEQTSNTLFAWCSTILAGLLNWVGHDKAMGQIFNHLDHFPPNLTDSPKTLLREGNLAENDPKDISGQLLGQLFGDKTEALIKGISELFGAKPEHVSYLLGVSGPVVLSILGQRIQAGNLSQAGLSNLLSNNRDQILTMLPAGIGDLLELRPVAEQTETETKAATNIEWVLPLLLLLGFGGAIMVYLKYWG
;
A
#
# COMPACT_ATOMS: atom_id res chain seq x y z
N MET A 1 20.31 -8.24 -1.88
CA MET A 1 18.93 -8.52 -2.31
C MET A 1 18.56 -7.46 -3.33
N ALA A 2 17.98 -7.84 -4.48
CA ALA A 2 17.52 -6.86 -5.46
C ALA A 2 16.47 -5.96 -4.79
N ASN A 3 16.57 -4.66 -5.05
CA ASN A 3 15.67 -3.63 -4.56
C ASN A 3 14.25 -3.86 -5.13
N LEU A 4 13.22 -3.44 -4.40
CA LEU A 4 11.82 -3.56 -4.85
C LEU A 4 11.58 -2.89 -6.22
N LEU A 5 12.23 -1.75 -6.44
CA LEU A 5 12.16 -1.03 -7.71
C LEU A 5 12.86 -1.75 -8.86
N ASP A 6 13.97 -2.45 -8.58
CA ASP A 6 14.64 -3.25 -9.60
C ASP A 6 13.73 -4.38 -10.06
N SER A 7 12.93 -4.96 -9.13
CA SER A 7 11.93 -5.97 -9.49
C SER A 7 10.80 -5.38 -10.35
N VAL A 8 10.35 -4.15 -10.09
CA VAL A 8 9.38 -3.47 -10.95
C VAL A 8 9.95 -3.24 -12.35
N LYS A 9 11.20 -2.79 -12.46
CA LYS A 9 11.87 -2.57 -13.76
C LYS A 9 12.08 -3.87 -14.51
N GLU A 10 12.47 -4.93 -13.81
CA GLU A 10 12.65 -6.25 -14.41
C GLU A 10 11.33 -6.79 -14.96
N TYR A 11 10.25 -6.55 -14.24
CA TYR A 11 8.91 -6.96 -14.64
C TYR A 11 8.41 -6.16 -15.84
N LEU A 12 8.53 -4.84 -15.78
CA LEU A 12 8.16 -3.92 -16.86
C LEU A 12 9.27 -3.83 -17.92
N HIS A 13 9.72 -4.99 -18.41
CA HIS A 13 10.74 -5.03 -19.45
C HIS A 13 10.22 -4.47 -20.79
N PRO A 14 11.10 -4.09 -21.75
CA PRO A 14 10.69 -3.46 -23.01
C PRO A 14 9.62 -4.23 -23.79
N GLY A 15 9.66 -5.56 -23.78
CA GLY A 15 8.67 -6.39 -24.45
C GLY A 15 7.27 -6.27 -23.83
N PHE A 16 7.18 -6.17 -22.49
CA PHE A 16 5.91 -5.93 -21.79
C PHE A 16 5.32 -4.58 -22.16
N ILE A 17 6.18 -3.54 -22.15
CA ILE A 17 5.77 -2.17 -22.47
C ILE A 17 5.28 -2.09 -23.91
N ALA A 18 6.02 -2.66 -24.88
CA ALA A 18 5.65 -2.66 -26.29
C ALA A 18 4.31 -3.36 -26.55
N GLU A 19 4.06 -4.51 -25.91
CA GLU A 19 2.76 -5.19 -26.02
C GLU A 19 1.60 -4.36 -25.45
N ALA A 20 1.80 -3.68 -24.31
CA ALA A 20 0.81 -2.82 -23.72
C ALA A 20 0.54 -1.59 -24.59
N ALA A 21 1.60 -0.97 -25.13
CA ALA A 21 1.51 0.17 -26.02
C ALA A 21 0.78 -0.18 -27.33
N GLU A 22 1.11 -1.31 -27.94
CA GLU A 22 0.44 -1.82 -29.15
C GLU A 22 -1.06 -2.05 -28.89
N PHE A 23 -1.39 -2.66 -27.74
CA PHE A 23 -2.77 -2.94 -27.38
C PHE A 23 -3.60 -1.66 -27.23
N LEU A 24 -3.01 -0.60 -26.64
CA LEU A 24 -3.68 0.68 -26.41
C LEU A 24 -3.61 1.63 -27.60
N GLY A 25 -2.75 1.35 -28.58
CA GLY A 25 -2.47 2.29 -29.67
C GLY A 25 -1.77 3.57 -29.18
N GLU A 26 -0.94 3.45 -28.15
CA GLU A 26 -0.15 4.52 -27.53
C GLU A 26 1.35 4.36 -27.83
N GLY A 27 2.16 5.37 -27.50
CA GLY A 27 3.61 5.27 -27.62
C GLY A 27 4.23 4.48 -26.46
N ASP A 28 5.32 3.75 -26.73
CA ASP A 28 6.05 2.97 -25.71
C ASP A 28 6.48 3.81 -24.51
N GLU A 29 6.99 5.01 -24.74
CA GLU A 29 7.45 5.92 -23.69
C GLU A 29 6.30 6.36 -22.79
N GLN A 30 5.17 6.74 -23.36
CA GLN A 30 3.98 7.18 -22.64
C GLN A 30 3.39 6.01 -21.80
N THR A 31 3.29 4.84 -22.40
CA THR A 31 2.83 3.61 -21.74
C THR A 31 3.76 3.22 -20.60
N SER A 32 5.08 3.25 -20.84
CA SER A 32 6.11 3.00 -19.84
C SER A 32 5.98 3.92 -18.64
N ASN A 33 5.95 5.24 -18.89
CA ASN A 33 5.84 6.25 -17.84
C ASN A 33 4.55 6.07 -17.00
N THR A 34 3.43 5.76 -17.65
CA THR A 34 2.16 5.51 -16.98
C THR A 34 2.20 4.24 -16.11
N LEU A 35 2.77 3.14 -16.61
CA LEU A 35 2.95 1.90 -15.84
C LEU A 35 3.85 2.10 -14.61
N PHE A 36 5.00 2.76 -14.78
CA PHE A 36 5.89 3.07 -13.66
C PHE A 36 5.23 4.01 -12.65
N ALA A 37 4.48 5.00 -13.11
CA ALA A 37 3.70 5.89 -12.26
C ALA A 37 2.69 5.11 -11.41
N TRP A 38 1.95 4.19 -12.00
CA TRP A 38 1.01 3.37 -11.26
C TRP A 38 1.68 2.42 -10.28
N CYS A 39 2.74 1.72 -10.68
CA CYS A 39 3.47 0.85 -9.77
C CYS A 39 3.99 1.61 -8.54
N SER A 40 4.59 2.79 -8.73
CA SER A 40 5.06 3.62 -7.62
C SER A 40 3.91 4.16 -6.78
N THR A 41 2.78 4.54 -7.38
CA THR A 41 1.57 5.03 -6.71
C THR A 41 0.94 3.93 -5.83
N ILE A 42 0.85 2.70 -6.33
CA ILE A 42 0.34 1.55 -5.57
C ILE A 42 1.26 1.23 -4.38
N LEU A 43 2.57 1.19 -4.61
CA LEU A 43 3.55 0.97 -3.53
C LEU A 43 3.49 2.08 -2.47
N ALA A 44 3.31 3.33 -2.88
CA ALA A 44 3.14 4.46 -1.96
C ALA A 44 1.81 4.39 -1.19
N GLY A 45 0.73 3.98 -1.83
CA GLY A 45 -0.54 3.70 -1.16
C GLY A 45 -0.38 2.64 -0.06
N LEU A 46 0.37 1.56 -0.34
CA LEU A 46 0.68 0.52 0.64
C LEU A 46 1.52 1.05 1.81
N LEU A 47 2.41 2.03 1.58
CA LEU A 47 3.18 2.67 2.66
C LEU A 47 2.29 3.37 3.68
N ASN A 48 1.15 3.94 3.29
CA ASN A 48 0.21 4.57 4.22
C ASN A 48 -0.43 3.56 5.19
N TRP A 49 -0.38 2.27 4.86
CA TRP A 49 -0.95 1.21 5.69
C TRP A 49 0.09 0.54 6.59
N VAL A 50 1.38 0.85 6.40
CA VAL A 50 2.43 0.41 7.32
C VAL A 50 2.16 1.02 8.71
N GLY A 51 2.19 0.18 9.75
CA GLY A 51 1.79 0.57 11.12
C GLY A 51 0.30 0.32 11.44
N HIS A 52 -0.53 -0.03 10.46
CA HIS A 52 -1.92 -0.42 10.66
C HIS A 52 -2.07 -1.95 10.58
N ASP A 53 -1.83 -2.66 11.69
CA ASP A 53 -1.76 -4.12 11.73
C ASP A 53 -2.93 -4.85 11.07
N LYS A 54 -4.15 -4.36 11.26
CA LYS A 54 -5.35 -4.98 10.67
C LYS A 54 -5.34 -4.85 9.14
N ALA A 55 -5.01 -3.68 8.62
CA ALA A 55 -4.97 -3.41 7.18
C ALA A 55 -3.82 -4.19 6.52
N MET A 56 -2.62 -4.14 7.12
CA MET A 56 -1.48 -4.91 6.64
C MET A 56 -1.72 -6.42 6.67
N GLY A 57 -2.45 -6.92 7.69
CA GLY A 57 -2.84 -8.33 7.76
C GLY A 57 -3.77 -8.75 6.62
N GLN A 58 -4.71 -7.91 6.22
CA GLN A 58 -5.58 -8.16 5.06
C GLN A 58 -4.78 -8.21 3.77
N ILE A 59 -3.87 -7.24 3.56
CA ILE A 59 -2.99 -7.24 2.38
C ILE A 59 -2.11 -8.47 2.37
N PHE A 60 -1.48 -8.80 3.50
CA PHE A 60 -0.59 -9.96 3.61
C PHE A 60 -1.32 -11.25 3.23
N ASN A 61 -2.55 -11.46 3.72
CA ASN A 61 -3.34 -12.63 3.39
C ASN A 61 -3.68 -12.70 1.89
N HIS A 62 -3.95 -11.58 1.25
CA HIS A 62 -4.16 -11.54 -0.20
C HIS A 62 -2.88 -11.89 -0.97
N LEU A 63 -1.74 -11.36 -0.54
CA LEU A 63 -0.43 -11.58 -1.19
C LEU A 63 0.09 -13.01 -1.02
N ASP A 64 -0.16 -13.65 0.11
CA ASP A 64 0.26 -15.03 0.39
C ASP A 64 -0.42 -16.03 -0.55
N HIS A 65 -1.62 -15.72 -1.00
CA HIS A 65 -2.40 -16.53 -1.95
C HIS A 65 -2.31 -16.03 -3.40
N PHE A 66 -1.59 -14.93 -3.64
CA PHE A 66 -1.50 -14.36 -4.98
C PHE A 66 -0.51 -15.16 -5.85
N PRO A 67 -0.88 -15.51 -7.10
CA PRO A 67 0.01 -16.29 -7.96
C PRO A 67 1.33 -15.54 -8.23
N PRO A 68 2.49 -16.13 -7.91
CA PRO A 68 3.78 -15.44 -8.09
C PRO A 68 4.21 -15.31 -9.55
N ASN A 69 3.61 -16.08 -10.47
CA ASN A 69 4.03 -16.21 -11.86
C ASN A 69 2.98 -15.64 -12.85
N LEU A 70 2.34 -14.53 -12.51
CA LEU A 70 1.40 -13.84 -13.41
C LEU A 70 2.06 -13.25 -14.67
N THR A 71 3.37 -13.43 -14.79
CA THR A 71 4.26 -12.70 -15.68
C THR A 71 4.51 -13.31 -17.02
N ASP A 72 4.05 -14.53 -17.28
CA ASP A 72 4.47 -15.25 -18.48
C ASP A 72 3.94 -14.64 -19.79
N SER A 73 2.99 -13.72 -19.72
CA SER A 73 2.59 -12.90 -20.87
C SER A 73 1.79 -11.66 -20.44
N PRO A 74 2.23 -10.45 -20.82
CA PRO A 74 1.44 -9.22 -20.72
C PRO A 74 0.04 -9.39 -21.32
N LYS A 75 -0.06 -10.14 -22.41
CA LYS A 75 -1.33 -10.42 -23.10
C LYS A 75 -2.39 -11.03 -22.19
N THR A 76 -2.01 -11.81 -21.19
CA THR A 76 -2.95 -12.38 -20.23
C THR A 76 -3.55 -11.31 -19.33
N LEU A 77 -2.75 -10.32 -18.92
CA LEU A 77 -3.22 -9.18 -18.13
C LEU A 77 -3.95 -8.14 -18.97
N LEU A 78 -3.62 -8.06 -20.28
CA LEU A 78 -4.21 -7.11 -21.21
C LEU A 78 -5.54 -7.60 -21.81
N ARG A 79 -5.85 -8.90 -21.77
CA ARG A 79 -7.10 -9.42 -22.35
C ARG A 79 -8.30 -8.98 -21.50
N GLU A 80 -9.26 -8.34 -22.15
CA GLU A 80 -10.64 -8.23 -21.64
C GLU A 80 -11.32 -9.59 -21.80
N GLY A 81 -11.79 -10.16 -20.73
CA GLY A 81 -12.61 -11.36 -20.83
C GLY A 81 -12.82 -12.06 -19.50
N ASN A 82 -14.01 -12.64 -19.33
CA ASN A 82 -14.55 -13.39 -18.22
C ASN A 82 -13.56 -13.70 -17.09
N LEU A 83 -13.65 -12.89 -16.03
CA LEU A 83 -12.91 -13.11 -14.80
C LEU A 83 -13.35 -14.47 -14.22
N ALA A 84 -12.45 -15.43 -14.16
CA ALA A 84 -12.67 -16.65 -13.40
C ALA A 84 -12.81 -16.29 -11.91
N GLU A 85 -13.59 -17.07 -11.18
CA GLU A 85 -13.66 -16.95 -9.72
C GLU A 85 -12.23 -17.01 -9.16
N ASN A 86 -11.78 -15.95 -8.43
CA ASN A 86 -10.40 -15.71 -8.01
C ASN A 86 -9.41 -15.23 -9.09
N ASP A 87 -9.89 -14.52 -10.11
CA ASP A 87 -8.99 -13.88 -11.06
C ASP A 87 -8.07 -12.86 -10.32
N PRO A 88 -6.75 -12.89 -10.57
CA PRO A 88 -5.81 -11.92 -10.01
C PRO A 88 -6.20 -10.45 -10.23
N LYS A 89 -6.91 -10.14 -11.32
CA LYS A 89 -7.44 -8.79 -11.57
C LYS A 89 -8.54 -8.41 -10.59
N ASP A 90 -9.41 -9.34 -10.21
CA ASP A 90 -10.49 -9.08 -9.26
C ASP A 90 -9.90 -8.83 -7.85
N ILE A 91 -8.95 -9.67 -7.41
CA ILE A 91 -8.24 -9.48 -6.14
C ILE A 91 -7.50 -8.12 -6.13
N SER A 92 -6.80 -7.80 -7.21
CA SER A 92 -6.09 -6.51 -7.31
C SER A 92 -7.05 -5.33 -7.37
N GLY A 93 -8.19 -5.45 -8.06
CA GLY A 93 -9.23 -4.44 -8.13
C GLY A 93 -9.82 -4.12 -6.76
N GLN A 94 -10.11 -5.13 -5.96
CA GLN A 94 -10.58 -4.95 -4.58
C GLN A 94 -9.53 -4.22 -3.72
N LEU A 95 -8.24 -4.60 -3.83
CA LEU A 95 -7.17 -3.94 -3.11
C LEU A 95 -6.99 -2.48 -3.56
N LEU A 96 -6.99 -2.22 -4.86
CA LEU A 96 -6.90 -0.86 -5.40
C LEU A 96 -8.06 0.03 -4.94
N GLY A 97 -9.28 -0.53 -4.89
CA GLY A 97 -10.45 0.13 -4.34
C GLY A 97 -10.28 0.48 -2.85
N GLN A 98 -9.64 -0.39 -2.08
CA GLN A 98 -9.34 -0.12 -0.66
C GLN A 98 -8.20 0.92 -0.50
N LEU A 99 -7.17 0.87 -1.36
CA LEU A 99 -6.03 1.79 -1.29
C LEU A 99 -6.40 3.21 -1.69
N PHE A 100 -7.18 3.37 -2.75
CA PHE A 100 -7.41 4.68 -3.36
C PHE A 100 -8.83 5.20 -3.17
N GLY A 101 -9.83 4.31 -3.12
CA GLY A 101 -11.23 4.68 -2.92
C GLY A 101 -11.70 5.78 -3.88
N ASP A 102 -12.19 6.86 -3.30
CA ASP A 102 -12.66 8.06 -3.98
C ASP A 102 -11.54 8.89 -4.65
N LYS A 103 -10.28 8.64 -4.29
CA LYS A 103 -9.12 9.32 -4.90
C LYS A 103 -8.75 8.75 -6.28
N THR A 104 -9.29 7.61 -6.68
CA THR A 104 -8.94 6.92 -7.93
C THR A 104 -9.12 7.83 -9.15
N GLU A 105 -10.24 8.55 -9.25
CA GLU A 105 -10.48 9.48 -10.37
C GLU A 105 -9.48 10.62 -10.42
N ALA A 106 -9.14 11.20 -9.27
CA ALA A 106 -8.15 12.26 -9.17
C ALA A 106 -6.74 11.78 -9.56
N LEU A 107 -6.37 10.56 -9.18
CA LEU A 107 -5.11 9.93 -9.57
C LEU A 107 -5.05 9.65 -11.07
N ILE A 108 -6.13 9.10 -11.67
CA ILE A 108 -6.23 8.87 -13.11
C ILE A 108 -6.05 10.19 -13.86
N LYS A 109 -6.76 11.24 -13.44
CA LYS A 109 -6.66 12.56 -14.06
C LYS A 109 -5.25 13.13 -13.93
N GLY A 110 -4.66 13.10 -12.74
CA GLY A 110 -3.29 13.61 -12.50
C GLY A 110 -2.24 12.90 -13.37
N ILE A 111 -2.28 11.57 -13.44
CA ILE A 111 -1.36 10.79 -14.28
C ILE A 111 -1.60 11.04 -15.77
N SER A 112 -2.88 11.15 -16.18
CA SER A 112 -3.25 11.50 -17.56
C SER A 112 -2.69 12.86 -17.99
N GLU A 113 -2.81 13.87 -17.15
CA GLU A 113 -2.29 15.21 -17.43
C GLU A 113 -0.75 15.23 -17.46
N LEU A 114 -0.08 14.47 -16.57
CA LEU A 114 1.38 14.43 -16.51
C LEU A 114 2.02 13.80 -17.74
N PHE A 115 1.43 12.76 -18.29
CA PHE A 115 2.03 11.99 -19.39
C PHE A 115 1.30 12.18 -20.73
N GLY A 116 0.21 12.96 -20.76
CA GLY A 116 -0.58 13.20 -21.96
C GLY A 116 -1.31 11.95 -22.47
N ALA A 117 -1.49 10.95 -21.61
CA ALA A 117 -2.23 9.72 -21.92
C ALA A 117 -3.74 9.95 -21.78
N LYS A 118 -4.53 9.18 -22.54
CA LYS A 118 -5.99 9.26 -22.40
C LYS A 118 -6.43 8.67 -21.05
N PRO A 119 -7.39 9.28 -20.35
CA PRO A 119 -7.86 8.80 -19.04
C PRO A 119 -8.32 7.33 -19.05
N GLU A 120 -8.97 6.87 -20.12
CA GLU A 120 -9.37 5.49 -20.29
C GLU A 120 -8.16 4.53 -20.34
N HIS A 121 -7.08 4.92 -21.02
CA HIS A 121 -5.85 4.12 -21.09
C HIS A 121 -5.11 4.13 -19.75
N VAL A 122 -5.09 5.27 -19.04
CA VAL A 122 -4.53 5.37 -17.69
C VAL A 122 -5.28 4.49 -16.70
N SER A 123 -6.62 4.50 -16.76
CA SER A 123 -7.47 3.62 -15.95
C SER A 123 -7.23 2.15 -16.27
N TYR A 124 -7.09 1.81 -17.54
CA TYR A 124 -6.78 0.44 -17.96
C TYR A 124 -5.42 -0.02 -17.42
N LEU A 125 -4.38 0.81 -17.54
CA LEU A 125 -3.05 0.52 -17.04
C LEU A 125 -2.98 0.41 -15.50
N LEU A 126 -3.88 1.07 -14.75
CA LEU A 126 -4.04 0.83 -13.32
C LEU A 126 -4.44 -0.63 -13.06
N GLY A 127 -5.42 -1.15 -13.81
CA GLY A 127 -5.84 -2.54 -13.71
C GLY A 127 -4.76 -3.56 -14.07
N VAL A 128 -3.79 -3.17 -14.90
CA VAL A 128 -2.61 -3.98 -15.23
C VAL A 128 -1.53 -3.89 -14.17
N SER A 129 -1.30 -2.69 -13.63
CA SER A 129 -0.23 -2.42 -12.65
C SER A 129 -0.53 -3.05 -11.27
N GLY A 130 -1.80 -3.19 -10.90
CA GLY A 130 -2.20 -3.84 -9.66
C GLY A 130 -1.66 -5.27 -9.55
N PRO A 131 -2.03 -6.19 -10.44
CA PRO A 131 -1.49 -7.56 -10.47
C PRO A 131 0.03 -7.62 -10.52
N VAL A 132 0.67 -6.71 -11.27
CA VAL A 132 2.14 -6.62 -11.35
C VAL A 132 2.76 -6.38 -9.97
N VAL A 133 2.30 -5.35 -9.26
CA VAL A 133 2.83 -5.02 -7.93
C VAL A 133 2.56 -6.15 -6.93
N LEU A 134 1.34 -6.73 -6.95
CA LEU A 134 0.99 -7.82 -6.05
C LEU A 134 1.82 -9.08 -6.31
N SER A 135 2.08 -9.41 -7.58
CA SER A 135 2.95 -10.54 -7.94
C SER A 135 4.38 -10.34 -7.43
N ILE A 136 4.95 -9.14 -7.60
CA ILE A 136 6.28 -8.81 -7.08
C ILE A 136 6.33 -8.95 -5.56
N LEU A 137 5.35 -8.43 -4.84
CA LEU A 137 5.29 -8.54 -3.38
C LEU A 137 5.06 -9.97 -2.92
N GLY A 138 4.17 -10.73 -3.58
CA GLY A 138 3.93 -12.14 -3.30
C GLY A 138 5.19 -12.99 -3.49
N GLN A 139 5.94 -12.78 -4.58
CA GLN A 139 7.25 -13.41 -4.79
C GLN A 139 8.22 -13.11 -3.65
N ARG A 140 8.28 -11.86 -3.18
CA ARG A 140 9.16 -11.47 -2.07
C ARG A 140 8.76 -12.13 -0.75
N ILE A 141 7.47 -12.24 -0.48
CA ILE A 141 6.93 -12.94 0.69
C ILE A 141 7.34 -14.40 0.65
N GLN A 142 7.07 -15.09 -0.46
CA GLN A 142 7.34 -16.51 -0.61
C GLN A 142 8.84 -16.83 -0.61
N ALA A 143 9.64 -16.12 -1.39
CA ALA A 143 11.08 -16.33 -1.48
C ALA A 143 11.82 -16.00 -0.17
N GLY A 144 11.36 -14.99 0.58
CA GLY A 144 11.93 -14.56 1.84
C GLY A 144 11.27 -15.20 3.07
N ASN A 145 10.23 -16.01 2.90
CA ASN A 145 9.37 -16.50 3.97
C ASN A 145 8.98 -15.38 4.95
N LEU A 146 8.53 -14.25 4.39
CA LEU A 146 8.26 -13.05 5.17
C LEU A 146 6.94 -13.21 5.93
N SER A 147 6.92 -12.73 7.16
CA SER A 147 5.69 -12.51 7.90
C SER A 147 5.05 -11.16 7.52
N GLN A 148 3.86 -10.85 8.05
CA GLN A 148 3.24 -9.55 7.95
C GLN A 148 4.20 -8.40 8.38
N ALA A 149 4.90 -8.57 9.50
CA ALA A 149 5.91 -7.61 9.96
C ALA A 149 7.09 -7.52 8.98
N GLY A 150 7.48 -8.64 8.36
CA GLY A 150 8.49 -8.67 7.30
C GLY A 150 8.08 -7.87 6.07
N LEU A 151 6.81 -7.95 5.65
CA LEU A 151 6.27 -7.13 4.56
C LEU A 151 6.27 -5.64 4.93
N SER A 152 5.84 -5.27 6.14
CA SER A 152 5.89 -3.89 6.64
C SER A 152 7.32 -3.34 6.63
N ASN A 153 8.29 -4.14 7.07
CA ASN A 153 9.71 -3.77 7.04
C ASN A 153 10.24 -3.64 5.60
N LEU A 154 9.82 -4.53 4.69
CA LEU A 154 10.20 -4.45 3.28
C LEU A 154 9.74 -3.13 2.67
N LEU A 155 8.47 -2.74 2.87
CA LEU A 155 7.92 -1.48 2.38
C LEU A 155 8.64 -0.28 3.02
N SER A 156 8.80 -0.27 4.34
CA SER A 156 9.47 0.81 5.08
C SER A 156 10.90 1.02 4.64
N ASN A 157 11.67 -0.05 4.44
CA ASN A 157 13.06 0.02 4.00
C ASN A 157 13.23 0.53 2.56
N ASN A 158 12.17 0.42 1.74
CA ASN A 158 12.15 0.93 0.37
C ASN A 158 11.42 2.28 0.25
N ARG A 159 10.99 2.90 1.38
CA ARG A 159 10.17 4.11 1.40
C ARG A 159 10.75 5.24 0.55
N ASP A 160 11.99 5.63 0.81
CA ASP A 160 12.61 6.78 0.14
C ASP A 160 12.69 6.57 -1.37
N GLN A 161 12.94 5.35 -1.79
CA GLN A 161 12.99 4.99 -3.21
C GLN A 161 11.60 5.02 -3.85
N ILE A 162 10.57 4.49 -3.17
CA ILE A 162 9.18 4.55 -3.62
C ILE A 162 8.75 6.00 -3.78
N LEU A 163 9.03 6.86 -2.79
CA LEU A 163 8.66 8.28 -2.83
C LEU A 163 9.40 9.06 -3.92
N THR A 164 10.67 8.72 -4.18
CA THR A 164 11.47 9.36 -5.24
C THR A 164 10.94 9.03 -6.64
N MET A 165 10.26 7.89 -6.81
CA MET A 165 9.66 7.48 -8.09
C MET A 165 8.25 8.01 -8.31
N LEU A 166 7.61 8.57 -7.30
CA LEU A 166 6.28 9.13 -7.47
C LEU A 166 6.31 10.32 -8.42
N PRO A 167 5.39 10.38 -9.38
CA PRO A 167 5.22 11.57 -10.19
C PRO A 167 4.85 12.78 -9.34
N ALA A 168 5.26 13.98 -9.78
CA ALA A 168 4.99 15.21 -9.08
C ALA A 168 3.47 15.40 -8.82
N GLY A 169 3.10 15.78 -7.60
CA GLY A 169 1.71 15.98 -7.18
C GLY A 169 0.93 14.71 -6.82
N ILE A 170 1.36 13.52 -7.21
CA ILE A 170 0.68 12.28 -6.85
C ILE A 170 0.79 11.99 -5.35
N GLY A 171 1.93 12.33 -4.73
CA GLY A 171 2.11 12.20 -3.28
C GLY A 171 1.10 13.01 -2.46
N ASP A 172 0.75 14.21 -2.93
CA ASP A 172 -0.24 15.07 -2.27
C ASP A 172 -1.65 14.46 -2.37
N LEU A 173 -2.00 13.89 -3.53
CA LEU A 173 -3.28 13.19 -3.72
C LEU A 173 -3.41 11.96 -2.83
N LEU A 174 -2.31 11.26 -2.56
CA LEU A 174 -2.28 10.10 -1.67
C LEU A 174 -2.31 10.49 -0.19
N GLU A 175 -2.12 11.78 0.16
CA GLU A 175 -2.00 12.25 1.56
C GLU A 175 -0.95 11.43 2.33
N LEU A 176 0.23 11.26 1.72
CA LEU A 176 1.31 10.49 2.32
C LEU A 176 1.75 11.11 3.63
N ARG A 177 1.54 10.41 4.75
CA ARG A 177 1.91 10.90 6.07
C ARG A 177 3.43 10.82 6.28
N PRO A 178 4.06 11.86 6.87
CA PRO A 178 5.45 11.76 7.33
C PRO A 178 5.59 10.63 8.38
N VAL A 179 6.72 9.93 8.38
CA VAL A 179 7.01 8.84 9.35
C VAL A 179 6.87 9.31 10.81
N ALA A 180 7.15 10.58 11.08
CA ALA A 180 7.08 11.15 12.44
C ALA A 180 5.67 11.11 13.07
N GLU A 181 4.59 11.14 12.25
CA GLU A 181 3.22 11.10 12.79
C GLU A 181 2.71 9.67 13.03
N GLN A 182 3.29 8.67 12.39
CA GLN A 182 2.87 7.27 12.57
C GLN A 182 3.29 6.69 13.93
N THR A 183 4.38 7.20 14.52
CA THR A 183 4.87 6.73 15.83
C THR A 183 4.13 7.41 17.01
N GLU A 184 3.57 8.62 16.82
CA GLU A 184 2.89 9.33 17.91
C GLU A 184 1.44 8.88 18.13
N THR A 185 0.78 8.29 17.12
CA THR A 185 -0.65 7.93 17.26
C THR A 185 -0.84 6.65 18.08
N GLU A 186 0.10 5.70 18.05
CA GLU A 186 0.03 4.49 18.89
C GLU A 186 0.46 4.76 20.32
N THR A 187 1.37 5.71 20.57
CA THR A 187 1.81 6.05 21.94
C THR A 187 0.75 6.87 22.68
N LYS A 188 -0.08 7.65 21.98
CA LYS A 188 -1.18 8.41 22.62
C LYS A 188 -2.39 7.56 22.97
N ALA A 189 -2.62 6.45 22.30
CA ALA A 189 -3.70 5.52 22.65
C ALA A 189 -3.40 4.68 23.90
N ALA A 190 -2.12 4.51 24.25
CA ALA A 190 -1.69 3.70 25.41
C ALA A 190 -1.48 4.50 26.70
N THR A 191 -1.51 5.84 26.66
CA THR A 191 -1.16 6.66 27.83
C THR A 191 -2.28 7.63 28.25
N ASN A 192 -3.53 7.19 28.23
CA ASN A 192 -4.57 7.87 29.03
C ASN A 192 -4.49 7.41 30.48
N ILE A 193 -3.34 7.62 31.12
CA ILE A 193 -3.12 7.39 32.56
C ILE A 193 -3.62 8.60 33.38
N GLU A 194 -4.07 9.68 32.76
CA GLU A 194 -4.52 10.88 33.49
C GLU A 194 -5.69 10.61 34.45
N TRP A 195 -6.51 9.59 34.21
CA TRP A 195 -7.58 9.20 35.14
C TRP A 195 -7.13 8.22 36.23
N VAL A 196 -5.96 7.57 36.07
CA VAL A 196 -5.44 6.61 37.07
C VAL A 196 -4.83 7.37 38.25
N LEU A 197 -4.24 8.53 38.01
CA LEU A 197 -3.67 9.36 39.10
C LEU A 197 -4.70 9.84 40.10
N PRO A 198 -5.87 10.40 39.75
CA PRO A 198 -6.91 10.75 40.68
C PRO A 198 -7.52 9.53 41.38
N LEU A 199 -7.60 8.37 40.71
CA LEU A 199 -8.13 7.14 41.33
C LEU A 199 -7.19 6.60 42.40
N LEU A 200 -5.88 6.63 42.21
CA LEU A 200 -4.86 6.24 43.21
C LEU A 200 -4.85 7.20 44.41
N LEU A 201 -5.03 8.50 44.20
CA LEU A 201 -5.17 9.48 45.28
C LEU A 201 -6.43 9.23 46.09
N LEU A 202 -7.55 8.88 45.45
CA LEU A 202 -8.81 8.60 46.15
C LEU A 202 -8.73 7.33 47.03
N LEU A 203 -8.03 6.28 46.56
CA LEU A 203 -7.79 5.05 47.32
C LEU A 203 -6.79 5.29 48.47
N GLY A 204 -5.75 6.10 48.27
CA GLY A 204 -4.77 6.42 49.31
C GLY A 204 -5.37 7.25 50.45
N PHE A 205 -6.15 8.28 50.17
CA PHE A 205 -6.79 9.11 51.19
C PHE A 205 -7.94 8.42 51.89
N GLY A 206 -8.74 7.59 51.19
CA GLY A 206 -9.84 6.82 51.78
C GLY A 206 -9.34 5.83 52.83
N GLY A 207 -8.21 5.17 52.61
CA GLY A 207 -7.57 4.27 53.57
C GLY A 207 -7.06 4.98 54.83
N ALA A 208 -6.47 6.16 54.67
CA ALA A 208 -5.96 6.93 55.82
C ALA A 208 -7.08 7.45 56.77
N ILE A 209 -8.22 7.86 56.18
CA ILE A 209 -9.38 8.31 56.97
C ILE A 209 -10.03 7.14 57.74
N MET A 210 -10.11 5.96 57.13
CA MET A 210 -10.64 4.78 57.82
C MET A 210 -9.76 4.31 58.98
N VAL A 211 -8.46 4.38 58.83
CA VAL A 211 -7.50 4.04 59.90
C VAL A 211 -7.57 5.07 61.04
N TYR A 212 -7.65 6.36 60.69
CA TYR A 212 -7.76 7.44 61.69
C TYR A 212 -9.04 7.32 62.55
N LEU A 213 -10.19 7.07 61.95
CA LEU A 213 -11.48 6.88 62.63
C LEU A 213 -11.52 5.62 63.46
N LYS A 214 -10.75 4.58 63.12
CA LYS A 214 -10.72 3.31 63.89
C LYS A 214 -9.84 3.34 65.12
N TYR A 215 -8.81 4.19 65.14
CA TYR A 215 -7.82 4.21 66.23
C TYR A 215 -7.85 5.48 67.07
N TRP A 216 -8.54 6.54 66.70
CA TRP A 216 -8.54 7.84 67.37
C TRP A 216 -9.97 8.49 67.47
N GLY A 217 -10.99 7.83 67.04
CA GLY A 217 -12.42 8.13 67.28
C GLY A 217 -13.04 7.06 68.20
#